data_4b8a31ebed115ee909fab32096c07c36
#
_entry.id   4b8a31ebed115ee909fab32096c07c36
#
_cell.length_a   1.000
_cell.length_b   1.000
_cell.length_c   1.000
_cell.angle_alpha   90.00
_cell.angle_beta   90.00
_cell.angle_gamma   90.00
#
_symmetry.space_group_name_H-M   'P 1'
#
loop_
_entity.id
_entity.type
_entity.pdbx_description
1 polymer ?
#
loop_
_entity_poly.entity_id
_entity_poly.type
_entity_poly.pdbx_seq_one_letter_code
_entity_poly.pdbx_strand_id
1 'polypeptide(L)'
;MNNRSGVGSMRYFITSDIHGHYTELKNELDKKGFNKQFDTLVVCGDLLDRGKENVKCIQYVNSLPNKVLIKGNHEYNLEKCLFTHRFDYADKHNGTVDTILEIAKYVTGRKTLTAYDSGIFMYANQYLELTNYMNSLVDYFEFKDKNGNTIVCCHGWLPENYKDKDCKEFEDYSWINGMAYWKNGHGFKDKTIICGHWHCSFGNSKYHGKGSEFGEDACFEPFRDLGIIAIDACTTLTKKVNVIVIEGE
;
A
#
# COMPACT_ATOMS: atom_id res chain seq x y z
N MET A 1 35.46 30.46 2.38
CA MET A 1 34.10 30.32 2.92
C MET A 1 33.29 29.51 1.91
N ASN A 2 33.26 28.19 2.06
CA ASN A 2 32.47 27.29 1.22
C ASN A 2 31.17 26.94 1.91
N ASN A 3 30.13 27.72 1.65
CA ASN A 3 28.76 27.32 1.98
C ASN A 3 28.31 26.26 0.96
N ARG A 4 28.59 25.00 1.21
CA ARG A 4 27.80 23.90 0.66
C ARG A 4 26.51 23.88 1.49
N SER A 5 25.47 24.53 0.98
CA SER A 5 24.10 24.29 1.39
C SER A 5 23.83 22.79 1.15
N GLY A 6 23.81 22.00 2.22
CA GLY A 6 23.47 20.58 2.15
C GLY A 6 22.01 20.47 1.71
N VAL A 7 21.79 20.19 0.44
CA VAL A 7 20.52 19.58 -0.01
C VAL A 7 20.55 18.18 0.60
N GLY A 8 19.83 17.99 1.70
CA GLY A 8 19.68 16.68 2.31
C GLY A 8 19.16 15.72 1.26
N SER A 9 19.73 14.52 1.15
CA SER A 9 19.27 13.50 0.23
C SER A 9 17.77 13.24 0.48
N MET A 10 16.99 13.16 -0.61
CA MET A 10 15.56 12.85 -0.52
C MET A 10 15.41 11.45 0.08
N ARG A 11 14.56 11.31 1.13
CA ARG A 11 14.30 10.00 1.73
C ARG A 11 12.90 9.53 1.36
N TYR A 12 12.82 8.29 0.92
CA TYR A 12 11.57 7.59 0.65
C TYR A 12 11.29 6.62 1.79
N PHE A 13 10.15 6.80 2.45
CA PHE A 13 9.61 5.89 3.45
C PHE A 13 8.56 5.04 2.75
N ILE A 14 8.86 3.77 2.53
CA ILE A 14 8.08 2.88 1.68
C ILE A 14 7.40 1.83 2.54
N THR A 15 6.10 1.70 2.38
CA THR A 15 5.22 0.80 3.14
C THR A 15 4.13 0.20 2.24
N SER A 16 3.38 -0.77 2.74
CA SER A 16 2.30 -1.45 2.02
C SER A 16 1.29 -2.06 2.98
N ASP A 17 0.10 -2.43 2.49
CA ASP A 17 -0.87 -3.28 3.18
C ASP A 17 -1.22 -2.79 4.59
N ILE A 18 -1.50 -1.49 4.69
CA ILE A 18 -1.85 -0.82 5.97
C ILE A 18 -3.25 -1.27 6.43
N HIS A 19 -4.16 -1.51 5.48
CA HIS A 19 -5.47 -2.04 5.77
C HIS A 19 -6.21 -1.33 6.91
N GLY A 20 -6.36 0.00 6.81
CA GLY A 20 -7.12 0.77 7.80
C GLY A 20 -6.52 0.77 9.21
N HIS A 21 -5.23 0.50 9.36
CA HIS A 21 -4.50 0.55 10.63
C HIS A 21 -3.62 1.81 10.72
N TYR A 22 -4.27 2.97 10.79
CA TYR A 22 -3.59 4.27 10.87
C TYR A 22 -2.64 4.38 12.06
N THR A 23 -3.07 3.90 13.22
CA THR A 23 -2.29 4.01 14.46
C THR A 23 -0.94 3.29 14.33
N GLU A 24 -0.94 2.07 13.77
CA GLU A 24 0.25 1.26 13.55
C GLU A 24 1.19 1.92 12.52
N LEU A 25 0.64 2.42 11.42
CA LEU A 25 1.39 3.17 10.41
C LEU A 25 2.08 4.40 11.03
N LYS A 26 1.32 5.21 11.76
CA LYS A 26 1.84 6.45 12.37
C LYS A 26 2.95 6.16 13.36
N ASN A 27 2.78 5.16 14.22
CA ASN A 27 3.77 4.75 15.20
C ASN A 27 5.08 4.29 14.53
N GLU A 28 5.02 3.48 13.46
CA GLU A 28 6.23 3.01 12.78
C GLU A 28 6.93 4.14 12.01
N LEU A 29 6.17 5.06 11.39
CA LEU A 29 6.74 6.26 10.76
C LEU A 29 7.47 7.15 11.77
N ASP A 30 6.86 7.39 12.94
CA ASP A 30 7.47 8.20 14.02
C ASP A 30 8.74 7.53 14.55
N LYS A 31 8.70 6.24 14.81
CA LYS A 31 9.85 5.44 15.25
C LYS A 31 11.01 5.50 14.27
N LYS A 32 10.74 5.56 12.97
CA LYS A 32 11.76 5.68 11.91
C LYS A 32 12.17 7.12 11.60
N GLY A 33 11.59 8.11 12.29
CA GLY A 33 11.94 9.52 12.13
C GLY A 33 11.45 10.13 10.84
N PHE A 34 10.25 9.77 10.39
CA PHE A 34 9.61 10.38 9.22
C PHE A 34 9.31 11.86 9.46
N ASN A 35 9.78 12.71 8.56
CA ASN A 35 9.51 14.13 8.57
C ASN A 35 8.65 14.51 7.36
N LYS A 36 7.37 14.78 7.58
CA LYS A 36 6.39 15.06 6.53
C LYS A 36 6.73 16.23 5.60
N GLN A 37 7.63 17.15 6.03
CA GLN A 37 8.01 18.32 5.22
C GLN A 37 9.11 18.00 4.20
N PHE A 38 9.96 17.01 4.50
CA PHE A 38 11.15 16.69 3.70
C PHE A 38 11.14 15.30 3.11
N ASP A 39 10.49 14.34 3.78
CA ASP A 39 10.46 12.96 3.36
C ASP A 39 9.25 12.66 2.48
N THR A 40 9.37 11.69 1.59
CA THR A 40 8.26 11.19 0.77
C THR A 40 7.75 9.87 1.32
N LEU A 41 6.44 9.80 1.61
CA LEU A 41 5.77 8.54 1.92
C LEU A 41 5.35 7.85 0.61
N VAL A 42 5.77 6.60 0.42
CA VAL A 42 5.31 5.73 -0.67
C VAL A 42 4.48 4.60 -0.08
N VAL A 43 3.23 4.48 -0.49
CA VAL A 43 2.33 3.38 -0.09
C VAL A 43 2.11 2.47 -1.28
N CYS A 44 2.60 1.23 -1.18
CA CYS A 44 2.50 0.22 -2.24
C CYS A 44 1.15 -0.52 -2.20
N GLY A 45 0.04 0.23 -2.22
CA GLY A 45 -1.32 -0.29 -2.25
C GLY A 45 -1.89 -0.74 -0.91
N ASP A 46 -3.16 -1.07 -0.93
CA ASP A 46 -3.94 -1.64 0.17
C ASP A 46 -3.88 -0.79 1.46
N LEU A 47 -4.15 0.51 1.29
CA LEU A 47 -4.23 1.44 2.42
C LEU A 47 -5.47 1.18 3.28
N LEU A 48 -6.58 0.78 2.65
CA LEU A 48 -7.91 0.66 3.24
C LEU A 48 -8.32 -0.79 3.45
N ASP A 49 -9.53 -0.97 3.97
CA ASP A 49 -10.18 -2.25 4.25
C ASP A 49 -9.65 -2.99 5.49
N ARG A 50 -10.41 -3.96 5.99
CA ARG A 50 -10.10 -4.85 7.13
C ARG A 50 -9.95 -4.15 8.49
N GLY A 51 -9.27 -3.02 8.56
CA GLY A 51 -9.12 -2.21 9.77
C GLY A 51 -10.30 -1.29 10.06
N LYS A 52 -10.18 -0.46 11.08
CA LYS A 52 -11.26 0.41 11.59
C LYS A 52 -10.89 1.90 11.59
N GLU A 53 -9.80 2.26 10.94
CA GLU A 53 -9.31 3.64 10.89
C GLU A 53 -9.14 4.11 9.43
N ASN A 54 -10.02 3.63 8.53
CA ASN A 54 -9.95 3.92 7.10
C ASN A 54 -10.05 5.43 6.83
N VAL A 55 -10.98 6.12 7.47
CA VAL A 55 -11.11 7.58 7.36
C VAL A 55 -9.83 8.29 7.81
N LYS A 56 -9.22 7.85 8.92
CA LYS A 56 -7.97 8.44 9.40
C LYS A 56 -6.80 8.19 8.44
N CYS A 57 -6.73 7.00 7.82
CA CYS A 57 -5.74 6.69 6.79
C CYS A 57 -5.86 7.66 5.61
N ILE A 58 -7.08 7.86 5.07
CA ILE A 58 -7.35 8.79 3.96
C ILE A 58 -6.92 10.21 4.34
N GLN A 59 -7.37 10.70 5.49
CA GLN A 59 -7.06 12.06 5.97
C GLN A 59 -5.55 12.26 6.13
N TYR A 60 -4.88 11.27 6.70
CA TYR A 60 -3.44 11.34 6.92
C TYR A 60 -2.67 11.42 5.61
N VAL A 61 -2.88 10.48 4.68
CA VAL A 61 -2.14 10.51 3.41
C VAL A 61 -2.45 11.75 2.59
N ASN A 62 -3.72 12.22 2.59
CA ASN A 62 -4.08 13.46 1.90
C ASN A 62 -3.40 14.68 2.51
N SER A 63 -3.12 14.69 3.81
CA SER A 63 -2.44 15.80 4.50
C SER A 63 -0.94 15.91 4.18
N LEU A 64 -0.34 14.88 3.58
CA LEU A 64 1.09 14.86 3.28
C LEU A 64 1.39 15.62 1.99
N PRO A 65 2.34 16.57 1.99
CA PRO A 65 2.75 17.27 0.77
C PRO A 65 3.52 16.38 -0.19
N ASN A 66 4.34 15.47 0.34
CA ASN A 66 5.18 14.56 -0.43
C ASN A 66 4.71 13.12 -0.21
N LYS A 67 4.00 12.59 -1.19
CA LYS A 67 3.49 11.21 -1.16
C LYS A 67 3.39 10.62 -2.55
N VAL A 68 3.48 9.31 -2.60
CA VAL A 68 3.12 8.48 -3.76
C VAL A 68 2.22 7.36 -3.26
N LEU A 69 1.02 7.25 -3.83
CA LEU A 69 0.03 6.26 -3.44
C LEU A 69 -0.21 5.33 -4.63
N ILE A 70 0.18 4.08 -4.47
CA ILE A 70 0.06 3.06 -5.51
C ILE A 70 -1.27 2.32 -5.31
N LYS A 71 -1.93 1.99 -6.40
CA LYS A 71 -3.21 1.31 -6.41
C LYS A 71 -3.01 -0.18 -6.14
N GLY A 72 -3.62 -0.71 -5.09
CA GLY A 72 -3.67 -2.13 -4.78
C GLY A 72 -4.99 -2.76 -5.23
N ASN A 73 -5.11 -4.08 -5.09
CA ASN A 73 -6.33 -4.80 -5.44
C ASN A 73 -7.53 -4.38 -4.58
N HIS A 74 -7.32 -3.93 -3.34
CA HIS A 74 -8.39 -3.40 -2.50
C HIS A 74 -8.92 -2.05 -3.01
N GLU A 75 -8.06 -1.19 -3.55
CA GLU A 75 -8.49 0.06 -4.18
C GLU A 75 -9.27 -0.20 -5.48
N TYR A 76 -8.89 -1.19 -6.30
CA TYR A 76 -9.70 -1.62 -7.47
C TYR A 76 -11.08 -2.11 -7.05
N ASN A 77 -11.19 -2.94 -6.01
CA ASN A 77 -12.45 -3.41 -5.48
C ASN A 77 -13.32 -2.27 -4.93
N LEU A 78 -12.73 -1.35 -4.17
CA LEU A 78 -13.42 -0.19 -3.64
C LEU A 78 -13.99 0.69 -4.77
N GLU A 79 -13.18 0.99 -5.79
CA GLU A 79 -13.61 1.75 -6.96
C GLU A 79 -14.80 1.09 -7.67
N LYS A 80 -14.72 -0.23 -7.91
CA LYS A 80 -15.81 -1.02 -8.49
C LYS A 80 -17.09 -0.93 -7.67
N CYS A 81 -17.01 -1.09 -6.34
CA CYS A 81 -18.17 -0.97 -5.44
C CYS A 81 -18.79 0.43 -5.48
N LEU A 82 -17.96 1.49 -5.44
CA LEU A 82 -18.42 2.87 -5.49
C LEU A 82 -19.07 3.23 -6.83
N PHE A 83 -18.57 2.67 -7.94
CA PHE A 83 -19.12 2.89 -9.27
C PHE A 83 -20.41 2.10 -9.51
N THR A 84 -20.43 0.81 -9.15
CA THR A 84 -21.58 -0.08 -9.42
C THR A 84 -22.70 0.06 -8.41
N HIS A 85 -22.42 0.68 -7.24
CA HIS A 85 -23.32 0.73 -6.07
C HIS A 85 -23.76 -0.66 -5.61
N ARG A 86 -22.86 -1.64 -5.65
CA ARG A 86 -23.12 -3.04 -5.28
C ARG A 86 -21.94 -3.63 -4.55
N PHE A 87 -22.25 -4.55 -3.64
CA PHE A 87 -21.28 -5.44 -3.04
C PHE A 87 -21.44 -6.85 -3.59
N ASP A 88 -20.35 -7.55 -3.76
CA ASP A 88 -20.34 -8.99 -3.95
C ASP A 88 -19.95 -9.72 -2.64
N TYR A 89 -19.90 -11.06 -2.69
CA TYR A 89 -19.58 -11.86 -1.50
C TYR A 89 -18.16 -11.61 -0.99
N ALA A 90 -17.22 -11.40 -1.88
CA ALA A 90 -15.82 -11.18 -1.54
C ALA A 90 -15.60 -9.84 -0.83
N ASP A 91 -16.36 -8.79 -1.19
CA ASP A 91 -16.23 -7.45 -0.61
C ASP A 91 -16.46 -7.43 0.91
N LYS A 92 -17.35 -8.30 1.40
CA LYS A 92 -17.60 -8.44 2.84
C LYS A 92 -16.39 -9.04 3.57
N HIS A 93 -15.76 -10.06 2.98
CA HIS A 93 -14.60 -10.74 3.57
C HIS A 93 -13.34 -9.89 3.44
N ASN A 94 -13.25 -9.12 2.37
CA ASN A 94 -12.12 -8.21 2.13
C ASN A 94 -12.18 -6.92 2.98
N GLY A 95 -13.34 -6.59 3.57
CA GLY A 95 -13.51 -5.41 4.42
C GLY A 95 -14.00 -4.17 3.69
N THR A 96 -14.21 -4.22 2.37
CA THR A 96 -14.65 -3.09 1.55
C THR A 96 -16.03 -2.57 1.99
N VAL A 97 -16.92 -3.48 2.40
CA VAL A 97 -18.24 -3.12 2.97
C VAL A 97 -18.08 -2.25 4.22
N ASP A 98 -17.17 -2.65 5.13
CA ASP A 98 -16.93 -1.92 6.37
C ASP A 98 -16.27 -0.56 6.11
N THR A 99 -15.39 -0.46 5.13
CA THR A 99 -14.77 0.80 4.69
C THR A 99 -15.81 1.78 4.18
N ILE A 100 -16.67 1.38 3.25
CA ILE A 100 -17.74 2.24 2.71
C ILE A 100 -18.70 2.66 3.83
N LEU A 101 -19.05 1.74 4.73
CA LEU A 101 -19.92 2.02 5.87
C LEU A 101 -19.27 2.99 6.87
N GLU A 102 -17.99 2.85 7.17
CA GLU A 102 -17.22 3.77 8.03
C GLU A 102 -17.26 5.19 7.45
N ILE A 103 -16.95 5.32 6.15
CA ILE A 103 -16.96 6.60 5.45
C ILE A 103 -18.38 7.23 5.44
N ALA A 104 -19.41 6.44 5.11
CA ALA A 104 -20.79 6.92 5.11
C ALA A 104 -21.26 7.39 6.51
N LYS A 105 -20.88 6.67 7.56
CA LYS A 105 -21.12 7.09 8.96
C LYS A 105 -20.40 8.39 9.30
N TYR A 106 -19.15 8.52 8.87
CA TYR A 106 -18.36 9.72 9.10
C TYR A 106 -18.99 10.95 8.44
N VAL A 107 -19.36 10.83 7.16
CA VAL A 107 -19.95 11.94 6.38
C VAL A 107 -21.30 12.37 6.93
N THR A 108 -22.15 11.41 7.32
CA THR A 108 -23.53 11.72 7.76
C THR A 108 -23.67 11.96 9.25
N GLY A 109 -22.68 11.57 10.06
CA GLY A 109 -22.81 11.51 11.54
C GLY A 109 -23.75 10.42 12.06
N ARG A 110 -24.32 9.58 11.19
CA ARG A 110 -25.31 8.54 11.54
C ARG A 110 -24.62 7.26 12.02
N LYS A 111 -24.63 7.00 13.30
CA LYS A 111 -23.99 5.79 13.88
C LYS A 111 -24.75 4.48 13.56
N THR A 112 -26.03 4.56 13.23
CA THR A 112 -26.90 3.39 13.00
C THR A 112 -26.95 2.90 11.56
N LEU A 113 -26.21 3.51 10.63
CA LEU A 113 -26.14 3.04 9.24
C LEU A 113 -25.61 1.60 9.17
N THR A 114 -26.20 0.83 8.27
CA THR A 114 -25.83 -0.55 7.94
C THR A 114 -25.49 -0.66 6.44
N ALA A 115 -24.89 -1.77 6.03
CA ALA A 115 -24.58 -2.03 4.62
C ALA A 115 -25.82 -2.13 3.71
N TYR A 116 -27.03 -2.28 4.30
CA TYR A 116 -28.30 -2.40 3.58
C TYR A 116 -29.04 -1.06 3.44
N ASP A 117 -28.55 0.00 4.07
CA ASP A 117 -29.18 1.32 3.96
C ASP A 117 -29.01 1.88 2.55
N SER A 118 -30.12 2.34 1.97
CA SER A 118 -30.10 3.04 0.69
C SER A 118 -29.26 4.31 0.81
N GLY A 119 -28.35 4.52 -0.11
CA GLY A 119 -27.53 5.74 -0.19
C GLY A 119 -26.15 5.65 0.47
N ILE A 120 -25.73 4.53 1.08
CA ILE A 120 -24.37 4.45 1.65
C ILE A 120 -23.27 4.75 0.63
N PHE A 121 -23.42 4.27 -0.61
CA PHE A 121 -22.48 4.58 -1.69
C PHE A 121 -22.51 6.07 -2.06
N MET A 122 -23.70 6.67 -2.08
CA MET A 122 -23.83 8.11 -2.33
C MET A 122 -23.15 8.92 -1.23
N TYR A 123 -23.33 8.54 0.05
CA TYR A 123 -22.67 9.22 1.16
C TYR A 123 -21.16 9.06 1.09
N ALA A 124 -20.65 7.85 0.79
CA ALA A 124 -19.22 7.63 0.61
C ALA A 124 -18.65 8.45 -0.56
N ASN A 125 -19.37 8.51 -1.69
CA ASN A 125 -18.97 9.31 -2.86
C ASN A 125 -19.01 10.83 -2.60
N GLN A 126 -19.75 11.30 -1.60
CA GLN A 126 -19.73 12.73 -1.19
C GLN A 126 -18.49 13.09 -0.35
N TYR A 127 -17.71 12.11 0.08
CA TYR A 127 -16.51 12.37 0.87
C TYR A 127 -15.36 12.82 -0.05
N LEU A 128 -15.16 14.12 -0.14
CA LEU A 128 -14.16 14.73 -1.03
C LEU A 128 -12.74 14.15 -0.82
N GLU A 129 -12.36 13.85 0.42
CA GLU A 129 -11.03 13.29 0.67
C GLU A 129 -10.87 11.87 0.12
N LEU A 130 -11.95 11.06 0.06
CA LEU A 130 -11.92 9.77 -0.64
C LEU A 130 -11.70 9.98 -2.14
N THR A 131 -12.42 10.93 -2.73
CA THR A 131 -12.26 11.28 -4.15
C THR A 131 -10.83 11.74 -4.45
N ASN A 132 -10.27 12.61 -3.60
CA ASN A 132 -8.89 13.06 -3.73
C ASN A 132 -7.87 11.92 -3.61
N TYR A 133 -8.09 11.01 -2.65
CA TYR A 133 -7.28 9.81 -2.50
C TYR A 133 -7.32 8.94 -3.76
N MET A 134 -8.52 8.56 -4.23
CA MET A 134 -8.70 7.69 -5.39
C MET A 134 -8.08 8.31 -6.67
N ASN A 135 -8.24 9.62 -6.87
CA ASN A 135 -7.66 10.32 -8.02
C ASN A 135 -6.14 10.50 -7.96
N SER A 136 -5.53 10.32 -6.81
CA SER A 136 -4.07 10.43 -6.62
C SER A 136 -3.32 9.12 -6.81
N LEU A 137 -4.04 8.01 -7.00
CA LEU A 137 -3.45 6.69 -7.15
C LEU A 137 -2.72 6.55 -8.49
N VAL A 138 -1.57 5.90 -8.43
CA VAL A 138 -0.76 5.51 -9.59
C VAL A 138 -0.56 4.00 -9.61
N ASP A 139 -0.20 3.45 -10.77
CA ASP A 139 -0.01 1.99 -10.89
C ASP A 139 1.35 1.52 -10.35
N TYR A 140 2.37 2.36 -10.47
CA TYR A 140 3.73 2.13 -9.95
C TYR A 140 4.47 3.44 -9.72
N PHE A 141 5.62 3.34 -9.05
CA PHE A 141 6.54 4.47 -8.86
C PHE A 141 7.98 4.01 -9.05
N GLU A 142 8.73 4.70 -9.91
CA GLU A 142 10.14 4.40 -10.20
C GLU A 142 11.03 5.57 -9.79
N PHE A 143 12.14 5.29 -9.11
CA PHE A 143 13.14 6.28 -8.74
C PHE A 143 14.55 5.65 -8.70
N LYS A 144 15.59 6.48 -8.56
CA LYS A 144 16.94 6.01 -8.33
C LYS A 144 17.35 6.19 -6.87
N ASP A 145 17.97 5.15 -6.29
CA ASP A 145 18.58 5.27 -4.97
C ASP A 145 19.87 6.12 -5.06
N LYS A 146 20.45 6.48 -3.92
CA LYS A 146 21.67 7.28 -3.83
C LYS A 146 22.90 6.67 -4.53
N ASN A 147 22.85 5.41 -4.92
CA ASN A 147 23.90 4.70 -5.64
C ASN A 147 23.61 4.59 -7.15
N GLY A 148 22.48 5.17 -7.62
CA GLY A 148 22.04 5.12 -9.00
C GLY A 148 21.30 3.84 -9.39
N ASN A 149 20.98 2.95 -8.43
CA ASN A 149 20.20 1.75 -8.70
C ASN A 149 18.73 2.11 -8.93
N THR A 150 18.11 1.50 -9.92
CA THR A 150 16.67 1.69 -10.19
C THR A 150 15.84 0.90 -9.21
N ILE A 151 14.94 1.60 -8.51
CA ILE A 151 13.96 1.04 -7.59
C ILE A 151 12.57 1.26 -8.20
N VAL A 152 11.74 0.22 -8.22
CA VAL A 152 10.36 0.33 -8.68
C VAL A 152 9.44 -0.22 -7.60
N CYS A 153 8.51 0.62 -7.17
CA CYS A 153 7.46 0.26 -6.20
C CYS A 153 6.18 -0.10 -6.95
N CYS A 154 5.54 -1.18 -6.57
CA CYS A 154 4.23 -1.62 -7.07
C CYS A 154 3.46 -2.34 -5.96
N HIS A 155 2.21 -2.76 -6.22
CA HIS A 155 1.47 -3.53 -5.21
C HIS A 155 1.84 -5.02 -5.25
N GLY A 156 1.29 -5.83 -6.15
CA GLY A 156 1.63 -7.26 -6.27
C GLY A 156 2.90 -7.47 -7.11
N TRP A 157 2.78 -7.17 -8.41
CA TRP A 157 3.90 -7.20 -9.35
C TRP A 157 3.68 -6.23 -10.51
N LEU A 158 4.59 -6.26 -11.50
CA LEU A 158 4.52 -5.41 -12.69
C LEU A 158 4.35 -6.24 -13.97
N PRO A 159 3.49 -5.82 -14.92
CA PRO A 159 3.51 -6.32 -16.28
C PRO A 159 4.89 -6.12 -16.92
N GLU A 160 5.28 -6.98 -17.86
CA GLU A 160 6.56 -6.80 -18.58
C GLU A 160 6.62 -5.48 -19.35
N ASN A 161 5.47 -5.07 -19.90
CA ASN A 161 5.27 -3.84 -20.66
C ASN A 161 4.76 -2.66 -19.79
N TYR A 162 5.02 -2.65 -18.49
CA TYR A 162 4.46 -1.65 -17.54
C TYR A 162 4.79 -0.19 -17.91
N LYS A 163 5.79 0.07 -18.74
CA LYS A 163 6.12 1.44 -19.23
C LYS A 163 5.32 1.86 -20.46
N ASP A 164 4.56 0.97 -21.07
CA ASP A 164 3.73 1.27 -22.21
C ASP A 164 2.52 2.10 -21.75
N LYS A 165 2.23 3.19 -22.46
CA LYS A 165 1.12 4.10 -22.11
C LYS A 165 -0.27 3.43 -22.13
N ASP A 166 -0.40 2.35 -22.90
CA ASP A 166 -1.64 1.62 -23.06
C ASP A 166 -1.69 0.31 -22.24
N CYS A 167 -0.73 0.12 -21.32
CA CYS A 167 -0.74 -1.03 -20.42
C CYS A 167 -2.00 -1.01 -19.55
N LYS A 168 -2.81 -2.08 -19.59
CA LYS A 168 -4.07 -2.21 -18.85
C LYS A 168 -4.05 -3.36 -17.84
N GLU A 169 -2.93 -4.04 -17.70
CA GLU A 169 -2.81 -5.28 -16.94
C GLU A 169 -2.50 -5.05 -15.44
N PHE A 170 -2.40 -3.79 -15.00
CA PHE A 170 -2.01 -3.48 -13.62
C PHE A 170 -2.99 -4.05 -12.59
N GLU A 171 -4.30 -4.09 -12.88
CA GLU A 171 -5.29 -4.69 -11.99
C GLU A 171 -5.00 -6.18 -11.77
N ASP A 172 -4.77 -6.95 -12.85
CA ASP A 172 -4.44 -8.38 -12.76
C ASP A 172 -3.13 -8.62 -12.02
N TYR A 173 -2.12 -7.78 -12.27
CA TYR A 173 -0.83 -7.88 -11.62
C TYR A 173 -0.83 -7.43 -10.15
N SER A 174 -1.83 -6.68 -9.73
CA SER A 174 -2.02 -6.33 -8.32
C SER A 174 -2.34 -7.54 -7.43
N TRP A 175 -2.85 -8.64 -8.01
CA TRP A 175 -3.17 -9.90 -7.32
C TRP A 175 -2.02 -10.91 -7.28
N ILE A 176 -0.88 -10.61 -7.89
CA ILE A 176 0.23 -11.55 -7.98
C ILE A 176 1.01 -11.61 -6.66
N ASN A 177 1.32 -12.83 -6.20
CA ASN A 177 2.35 -13.01 -5.18
C ASN A 177 3.72 -12.71 -5.79
N GLY A 178 4.23 -11.50 -5.56
CA GLY A 178 5.48 -11.02 -6.16
C GLY A 178 6.68 -11.89 -5.83
N MET A 179 6.77 -12.44 -4.61
CA MET A 179 7.88 -13.32 -4.21
C MET A 179 7.87 -14.65 -4.99
N ALA A 180 6.67 -15.24 -5.18
CA ALA A 180 6.54 -16.46 -5.98
C ALA A 180 6.81 -16.21 -7.46
N TYR A 181 6.30 -15.11 -7.99
CA TYR A 181 6.48 -14.73 -9.39
C TYR A 181 7.93 -14.44 -9.72
N TRP A 182 8.61 -13.65 -8.88
CA TRP A 182 10.04 -13.40 -8.95
C TRP A 182 10.86 -14.70 -8.92
N LYS A 183 10.56 -15.62 -7.97
CA LYS A 183 11.27 -16.89 -7.81
C LYS A 183 11.14 -17.80 -9.05
N ASN A 184 10.04 -17.69 -9.77
CA ASN A 184 9.78 -18.43 -11.02
C ASN A 184 10.47 -17.81 -12.26
N GLY A 185 11.34 -16.83 -12.07
CA GLY A 185 12.18 -16.28 -13.15
C GLY A 185 11.63 -14.99 -13.80
N HIS A 186 10.55 -14.42 -13.28
CA HIS A 186 9.96 -13.17 -13.79
C HIS A 186 10.56 -11.90 -13.15
N GLY A 187 11.73 -12.01 -12.57
CA GLY A 187 12.46 -10.86 -12.01
C GLY A 187 13.10 -9.99 -13.08
N PHE A 188 13.21 -8.69 -12.80
CA PHE A 188 13.93 -7.75 -13.63
C PHE A 188 15.42 -7.76 -13.27
N LYS A 189 16.31 -7.72 -14.27
CA LYS A 189 17.77 -7.81 -14.07
C LYS A 189 18.42 -6.47 -13.68
N ASP A 190 17.77 -5.36 -14.04
CA ASP A 190 18.31 -4.02 -14.00
C ASP A 190 17.69 -3.14 -12.90
N LYS A 191 16.82 -3.70 -12.07
CA LYS A 191 16.10 -2.97 -11.03
C LYS A 191 15.73 -3.83 -9.84
N THR A 192 15.43 -3.18 -8.72
CA THR A 192 14.83 -3.82 -7.54
C THR A 192 13.37 -3.46 -7.46
N ILE A 193 12.52 -4.47 -7.37
CA ILE A 193 11.07 -4.29 -7.16
C ILE A 193 10.79 -4.29 -5.66
N ILE A 194 10.02 -3.30 -5.22
CA ILE A 194 9.44 -3.26 -3.86
C ILE A 194 7.94 -3.49 -3.99
N CYS A 195 7.44 -4.53 -3.34
CA CYS A 195 6.04 -4.93 -3.45
C CYS A 195 5.40 -5.30 -2.10
N GLY A 196 4.07 -5.28 -2.07
CA GLY A 196 3.22 -5.73 -0.98
C GLY A 196 2.38 -6.96 -1.34
N HIS A 197 1.07 -6.88 -1.06
CA HIS A 197 0.01 -7.82 -1.38
C HIS A 197 0.11 -9.19 -0.69
N TRP A 198 1.27 -9.78 -0.66
CA TRP A 198 1.49 -11.09 -0.05
C TRP A 198 2.45 -10.97 1.13
N HIS A 199 2.02 -11.52 2.27
CA HIS A 199 2.75 -11.37 3.53
C HIS A 199 4.19 -11.92 3.48
N CYS A 200 5.12 -11.19 4.05
CA CYS A 200 6.56 -11.49 4.01
C CYS A 200 6.92 -12.86 4.58
N SER A 201 6.14 -13.39 5.52
CA SER A 201 6.39 -14.70 6.15
C SER A 201 6.31 -15.85 5.14
N PHE A 202 5.53 -15.73 4.06
CA PHE A 202 5.57 -16.70 2.95
C PHE A 202 6.98 -16.85 2.38
N GLY A 203 7.58 -15.75 1.93
CA GLY A 203 8.93 -15.78 1.32
C GLY A 203 10.00 -16.13 2.32
N ASN A 204 9.93 -15.58 3.53
CA ASN A 204 10.86 -15.87 4.62
C ASN A 204 10.86 -17.35 5.00
N SER A 205 9.69 -17.96 5.12
CA SER A 205 9.56 -19.41 5.41
C SER A 205 10.00 -20.25 4.21
N LYS A 206 9.39 -20.02 3.05
CA LYS A 206 9.54 -20.90 1.88
C LYS A 206 10.89 -20.82 1.20
N TYR A 207 11.50 -19.64 1.14
CA TYR A 207 12.73 -19.41 0.39
C TYR A 207 13.96 -19.19 1.25
N HIS A 208 13.79 -18.73 2.49
CA HIS A 208 14.90 -18.47 3.43
C HIS A 208 14.92 -19.42 4.63
N GLY A 209 13.93 -20.30 4.79
CA GLY A 209 13.84 -21.24 5.92
C GLY A 209 13.71 -20.55 7.28
N LYS A 210 13.11 -19.35 7.32
CA LYS A 210 12.92 -18.55 8.53
C LYS A 210 11.52 -18.75 9.10
N GLY A 211 11.39 -19.68 10.02
CA GLY A 211 10.14 -19.99 10.70
C GLY A 211 9.08 -20.63 9.78
N SER A 212 7.84 -20.64 10.24
CA SER A 212 6.66 -21.06 9.46
C SER A 212 6.03 -19.88 8.72
N GLU A 213 5.12 -20.17 7.78
CA GLU A 213 4.37 -19.10 7.09
C GLU A 213 3.40 -18.40 8.05
N PHE A 214 2.72 -19.19 8.90
CA PHE A 214 1.84 -18.71 9.96
C PHE A 214 2.18 -19.46 11.26
N GLY A 215 1.98 -18.81 12.40
CA GLY A 215 2.27 -19.38 13.70
C GLY A 215 3.18 -18.48 14.55
N GLU A 216 3.60 -18.97 15.69
CA GLU A 216 4.36 -18.18 16.68
C GLU A 216 5.77 -17.80 16.20
N ASP A 217 6.37 -18.63 15.34
CA ASP A 217 7.70 -18.42 14.76
C ASP A 217 7.69 -17.77 13.38
N ALA A 218 6.52 -17.33 12.89
CA ALA A 218 6.39 -16.70 11.58
C ALA A 218 7.15 -15.36 11.51
N CYS A 219 7.97 -15.20 10.48
CA CYS A 219 8.78 -14.00 10.27
C CYS A 219 8.10 -13.04 9.29
N PHE A 220 7.46 -12.00 9.81
CA PHE A 220 6.81 -10.94 9.02
C PHE A 220 7.72 -9.73 8.72
N GLU A 221 9.01 -9.80 9.05
CA GLU A 221 9.99 -8.80 8.63
C GLU A 221 10.10 -8.78 7.09
N PRO A 222 10.50 -7.65 6.48
CA PRO A 222 10.63 -7.55 5.04
C PRO A 222 11.43 -8.72 4.44
N PHE A 223 10.85 -9.40 3.46
CA PHE A 223 11.56 -10.37 2.65
C PHE A 223 12.49 -9.62 1.68
N ARG A 224 13.78 -10.03 1.64
CA ARG A 224 14.78 -9.37 0.79
C ARG A 224 15.60 -10.41 0.05
N ASP A 225 15.64 -10.27 -1.27
CA ASP A 225 16.55 -11.05 -2.11
C ASP A 225 17.01 -10.19 -3.30
N LEU A 226 17.87 -10.72 -4.16
CA LEU A 226 18.40 -10.00 -5.30
C LEU A 226 17.28 -9.56 -6.24
N GLY A 227 17.10 -8.25 -6.38
CA GLY A 227 16.08 -7.66 -7.27
C GLY A 227 14.66 -7.61 -6.70
N ILE A 228 14.42 -7.99 -5.43
CA ILE A 228 13.11 -7.91 -4.77
C ILE A 228 13.21 -7.54 -3.30
N ILE A 229 12.25 -6.73 -2.84
CA ILE A 229 11.94 -6.48 -1.43
C ILE A 229 10.42 -6.54 -1.28
N ALA A 230 9.89 -7.58 -0.61
CA ALA A 230 8.47 -7.61 -0.24
C ALA A 230 8.30 -7.08 1.18
N ILE A 231 7.23 -6.30 1.43
CA ILE A 231 7.08 -5.52 2.65
C ILE A 231 5.73 -5.66 3.36
N ASP A 232 4.82 -6.51 2.88
CA ASP A 232 3.56 -6.77 3.60
C ASP A 232 3.82 -7.49 4.94
N ALA A 233 3.52 -6.79 6.03
CA ALA A 233 3.65 -7.32 7.40
C ALA A 233 2.43 -8.14 7.86
N CYS A 234 1.44 -8.38 6.99
CA CYS A 234 0.14 -8.92 7.36
C CYS A 234 -0.51 -8.12 8.51
N THR A 235 -0.63 -6.81 8.33
CA THR A 235 -0.95 -5.83 9.39
C THR A 235 -2.19 -6.18 10.18
N THR A 236 -3.22 -6.73 9.53
CA THR A 236 -4.48 -7.14 10.19
C THR A 236 -4.23 -8.21 11.26
N LEU A 237 -3.31 -9.13 11.02
CA LEU A 237 -2.94 -10.20 11.96
C LEU A 237 -1.91 -9.71 12.99
N THR A 238 -0.83 -9.11 12.52
CA THR A 238 0.36 -8.83 13.34
C THR A 238 0.26 -7.55 14.15
N LYS A 239 -0.61 -6.63 13.75
CA LYS A 239 -0.67 -5.24 14.26
C LYS A 239 0.69 -4.53 14.12
N LYS A 240 1.42 -4.86 13.06
CA LYS A 240 2.69 -4.23 12.69
C LYS A 240 2.61 -3.75 11.24
N VAL A 241 3.33 -2.69 10.94
CA VAL A 241 3.52 -2.17 9.58
C VAL A 241 5.00 -2.19 9.28
N ASN A 242 5.39 -2.76 8.15
CA ASN A 242 6.76 -2.63 7.67
C ASN A 242 6.93 -1.28 6.96
N VAL A 243 7.94 -0.53 7.38
CA VAL A 243 8.40 0.68 6.69
C VAL A 243 9.88 0.51 6.39
N ILE A 244 10.28 0.61 5.14
CA ILE A 244 11.68 0.67 4.74
C ILE A 244 12.04 2.08 4.32
N VAL A 245 13.29 2.48 4.56
CA VAL A 245 13.78 3.83 4.22
C VAL A 245 14.87 3.70 3.16
N ILE A 246 14.73 4.40 2.04
CA ILE A 246 15.71 4.46 0.97
C ILE A 246 16.04 5.92 0.71
N GLU A 247 17.35 6.24 0.63
CA GLU A 247 17.84 7.54 0.21
C GLU A 247 17.88 7.58 -1.32
N GLY A 248 17.21 8.58 -1.91
CA GLY A 248 17.24 8.86 -3.33
C GLY A 248 18.38 9.79 -3.76
N GLU A 249 18.57 9.88 -5.07
CA GLU A 249 19.47 10.85 -5.70
C GLU A 249 19.03 12.30 -5.44
#